data_e8501ed34c948340937dc8e692087131
#
_entry.id   e8501ed34c948340937dc8e692087131
#
_cell.length_a   1.000
_cell.length_b   1.000
_cell.length_c   1.000
_cell.angle_alpha   90.00
_cell.angle_beta   90.00
_cell.angle_gamma   90.00
#
_symmetry.space_group_name_H-M   'P 1'
#
loop_
_entity.id
_entity.type
_entity.pdbx_description
1 polymer ?
#
loop_
_entity_poly.entity_id
_entity_poly.type
_entity_poly.pdbx_seq_one_letter_code
_entity_poly.pdbx_strand_id
1 'polypeptide(L)'
;MFRAMHLSLLGCLLGTSGCHGLPPAPPAPSAAVGNYGEVIDYLQRHIHREMERQDVPGLALALVDDQQLVWARGFGYADRQHRINASEHTAFHAGDLSKLLIASATLQLAERGQLSLDAPLQDTLREFYVRSRFHADQSEADRAITFRRLLSHQSGLPGEHLPPLFGERPSSLGQLPAKVSGVWLSNPPGTQVAYSNLGYELVGAAIERNTGKHFEQHMREHLLDP
;
A
#
# COMPACT_ATOMS: atom_id res chain seq x y z
N MET A 1 -50.88 -37.70 -54.01
CA MET A 1 -50.98 -37.93 -52.59
C MET A 1 -49.88 -37.07 -51.93
N PHE A 2 -50.22 -35.76 -51.68
CA PHE A 2 -49.28 -34.78 -51.17
C PHE A 2 -49.54 -34.60 -49.67
N ARG A 3 -48.52 -34.82 -48.83
CA ARG A 3 -48.53 -34.56 -47.41
C ARG A 3 -47.91 -33.21 -47.16
N ALA A 4 -48.71 -32.27 -46.64
CA ALA A 4 -48.26 -30.96 -46.19
C ALA A 4 -47.43 -31.09 -44.94
N MET A 5 -46.24 -30.46 -44.95
CA MET A 5 -45.32 -30.35 -43.80
C MET A 5 -45.58 -29.00 -43.15
N HIS A 6 -46.12 -29.00 -41.92
CA HIS A 6 -46.27 -27.78 -41.12
C HIS A 6 -44.92 -27.38 -40.55
N LEU A 7 -44.47 -26.21 -40.91
CA LEU A 7 -43.26 -25.58 -40.35
C LEU A 7 -43.72 -24.67 -39.16
N SER A 8 -43.44 -25.16 -37.95
CA SER A 8 -43.63 -24.38 -36.73
C SER A 8 -42.50 -23.37 -36.57
N LEU A 9 -42.76 -22.09 -36.71
CA LEU A 9 -41.84 -21.02 -36.32
C LEU A 9 -41.77 -20.96 -34.82
N LEU A 10 -40.61 -21.40 -34.25
CA LEU A 10 -40.26 -21.17 -32.84
C LEU A 10 -39.70 -19.73 -32.75
N GLY A 11 -40.51 -18.80 -32.25
CA GLY A 11 -40.06 -17.43 -31.98
C GLY A 11 -39.02 -17.41 -30.85
N CYS A 12 -37.76 -17.10 -31.20
CA CYS A 12 -36.72 -16.77 -30.24
C CYS A 12 -37.03 -15.39 -29.63
N LEU A 13 -37.60 -15.39 -28.44
CA LEU A 13 -37.62 -14.20 -27.57
C LEU A 13 -36.17 -13.96 -27.10
N LEU A 14 -35.46 -13.10 -27.82
CA LEU A 14 -34.22 -12.49 -27.36
C LEU A 14 -34.61 -11.53 -26.21
N GLY A 15 -34.51 -12.04 -24.98
CA GLY A 15 -34.50 -11.23 -23.79
C GLY A 15 -33.30 -10.31 -23.86
N THR A 16 -33.50 -9.02 -24.14
CA THR A 16 -32.51 -7.98 -23.94
C THR A 16 -32.27 -7.86 -22.43
N SER A 17 -31.31 -8.61 -21.94
CA SER A 17 -30.72 -8.33 -20.61
C SER A 17 -30.08 -6.95 -20.71
N GLY A 18 -30.85 -5.92 -20.40
CA GLY A 18 -30.34 -4.57 -20.28
C GLY A 18 -29.24 -4.60 -19.20
N CYS A 19 -28.01 -4.30 -19.57
CA CYS A 19 -26.99 -3.90 -18.62
C CYS A 19 -27.53 -2.67 -17.89
N HIS A 20 -28.12 -2.85 -16.73
CA HIS A 20 -28.47 -1.76 -15.84
C HIS A 20 -27.15 -1.21 -15.28
N GLY A 21 -26.49 -0.37 -16.08
CA GLY A 21 -25.36 0.42 -15.59
C GLY A 21 -25.84 1.25 -14.39
N LEU A 22 -25.02 1.34 -13.37
CA LEU A 22 -25.29 2.21 -12.22
C LEU A 22 -25.59 3.63 -12.74
N PRO A 23 -26.57 4.34 -12.17
CA PRO A 23 -26.89 5.71 -12.55
C PRO A 23 -25.65 6.62 -12.46
N PRO A 24 -25.56 7.72 -13.21
CA PRO A 24 -24.41 8.61 -13.16
C PRO A 24 -24.14 9.09 -11.72
N ALA A 25 -22.86 9.34 -11.39
CA ALA A 25 -22.52 9.86 -10.07
C ALA A 25 -23.25 11.18 -9.81
N PRO A 26 -23.79 11.41 -8.60
CA PRO A 26 -24.37 12.71 -8.27
C PRO A 26 -23.28 13.79 -8.36
N PRO A 27 -23.64 15.04 -8.72
CA PRO A 27 -22.68 16.14 -8.71
C PRO A 27 -22.16 16.37 -7.29
N ALA A 28 -20.88 16.74 -7.18
CA ALA A 28 -20.29 17.10 -5.88
C ALA A 28 -20.95 18.39 -5.36
N PRO A 29 -21.28 18.45 -4.06
CA PRO A 29 -21.86 19.65 -3.46
C PRO A 29 -20.82 20.78 -3.39
N SER A 30 -21.29 22.02 -3.44
CA SER A 30 -20.49 23.18 -3.07
C SER A 30 -20.73 23.46 -1.59
N ALA A 31 -19.76 23.15 -0.74
CA ALA A 31 -19.90 23.37 0.70
C ALA A 31 -19.10 24.58 1.17
N ALA A 32 -19.71 25.39 2.03
CA ALA A 32 -18.97 26.40 2.79
C ALA A 32 -18.22 25.73 3.94
N VAL A 33 -17.05 26.27 4.30
CA VAL A 33 -16.28 25.84 5.48
C VAL A 33 -17.19 25.87 6.72
N GLY A 34 -17.17 24.79 7.50
CA GLY A 34 -18.00 24.65 8.69
C GLY A 34 -19.42 24.09 8.46
N ASN A 35 -19.89 23.98 7.21
CA ASN A 35 -21.18 23.35 6.90
C ASN A 35 -21.00 22.07 6.07
N TYR A 36 -20.87 20.94 6.77
CA TYR A 36 -20.51 19.65 6.14
C TYR A 36 -21.70 18.72 5.90
N GLY A 37 -22.93 19.09 6.27
CA GLY A 37 -24.11 18.22 6.14
C GLY A 37 -24.32 17.70 4.74
N GLU A 38 -24.34 18.58 3.73
CA GLU A 38 -24.51 18.18 2.32
C GLU A 38 -23.33 17.34 1.78
N VAL A 39 -22.11 17.63 2.27
CA VAL A 39 -20.92 16.86 1.92
C VAL A 39 -21.02 15.43 2.45
N ILE A 40 -21.42 15.28 3.73
CA ILE A 40 -21.60 13.99 4.38
C ILE A 40 -22.67 13.17 3.64
N ASP A 41 -23.82 13.78 3.32
CA ASP A 41 -24.89 13.11 2.58
C ASP A 41 -24.44 12.69 1.17
N TYR A 42 -23.67 13.54 0.51
CA TYR A 42 -23.08 13.23 -0.79
C TYR A 42 -22.11 12.04 -0.66
N LEU A 43 -21.17 12.10 0.29
CA LEU A 43 -20.16 11.05 0.52
C LEU A 43 -20.82 9.71 0.80
N GLN A 44 -21.86 9.66 1.63
CA GLN A 44 -22.57 8.42 1.93
C GLN A 44 -23.14 7.78 0.65
N ARG A 45 -23.84 8.54 -0.19
CA ARG A 45 -24.39 8.04 -1.46
C ARG A 45 -23.30 7.65 -2.45
N HIS A 46 -22.27 8.45 -2.56
CA HIS A 46 -21.17 8.23 -3.49
C HIS A 46 -20.37 6.98 -3.11
N ILE A 47 -20.07 6.79 -1.83
CA ILE A 47 -19.34 5.62 -1.32
C ILE A 47 -20.12 4.34 -1.60
N HIS A 48 -21.40 4.27 -1.27
CA HIS A 48 -22.20 3.08 -1.55
C HIS A 48 -22.14 2.69 -3.03
N ARG A 49 -22.32 3.65 -3.90
CA ARG A 49 -22.26 3.45 -5.35
C ARG A 49 -20.89 2.95 -5.81
N GLU A 50 -19.79 3.58 -5.35
CA GLU A 50 -18.46 3.18 -5.76
C GLU A 50 -18.04 1.81 -5.18
N MET A 51 -18.48 1.49 -3.98
CA MET A 51 -18.28 0.16 -3.39
C MET A 51 -18.98 -0.92 -4.22
N GLU A 52 -20.22 -0.69 -4.64
CA GLU A 52 -20.93 -1.62 -5.54
C GLU A 52 -20.24 -1.74 -6.90
N ARG A 53 -19.84 -0.61 -7.49
CA ARG A 53 -19.18 -0.59 -8.79
C ARG A 53 -17.84 -1.31 -8.83
N GLN A 54 -17.09 -1.25 -7.74
CA GLN A 54 -15.73 -1.78 -7.63
C GLN A 54 -15.63 -3.06 -6.79
N ASP A 55 -16.77 -3.61 -6.34
CA ASP A 55 -16.85 -4.75 -5.42
C ASP A 55 -15.97 -4.58 -4.17
N VAL A 56 -15.96 -3.38 -3.57
CA VAL A 56 -15.24 -3.08 -2.35
C VAL A 56 -16.05 -3.60 -1.16
N PRO A 57 -15.56 -4.58 -0.40
CA PRO A 57 -16.34 -5.23 0.65
C PRO A 57 -16.56 -4.36 1.88
N GLY A 58 -15.61 -3.50 2.20
CA GLY A 58 -15.66 -2.64 3.38
C GLY A 58 -14.76 -1.43 3.27
N LEU A 59 -15.16 -0.33 3.89
CA LEU A 59 -14.45 0.95 3.90
C LEU A 59 -14.74 1.69 5.19
N ALA A 60 -13.79 2.46 5.69
CA ALA A 60 -14.03 3.49 6.70
C ALA A 60 -13.51 4.83 6.19
N LEU A 61 -14.24 5.89 6.49
CA LEU A 61 -13.90 7.26 6.12
C LEU A 61 -14.01 8.17 7.32
N ALA A 62 -13.07 9.10 7.44
CA ALA A 62 -13.13 10.22 8.38
C ALA A 62 -13.04 11.55 7.63
N LEU A 63 -13.84 12.52 8.03
CA LEU A 63 -13.77 13.91 7.62
C LEU A 63 -13.20 14.73 8.78
N VAL A 64 -12.09 15.42 8.51
CA VAL A 64 -11.37 16.23 9.51
C VAL A 64 -11.28 17.65 8.99
N ASP A 65 -11.53 18.62 9.84
CA ASP A 65 -11.33 20.04 9.58
C ASP A 65 -10.61 20.68 10.78
N ASP A 66 -9.56 21.44 10.52
CA ASP A 66 -8.72 22.12 11.54
C ASP A 66 -8.39 21.21 12.75
N GLN A 67 -7.85 20.01 12.49
CA GLN A 67 -7.50 18.98 13.49
C GLN A 67 -8.70 18.42 14.29
N GLN A 68 -9.94 18.78 13.93
CA GLN A 68 -11.14 18.27 14.57
C GLN A 68 -11.83 17.21 13.71
N LEU A 69 -12.18 16.09 14.33
CA LEU A 69 -12.98 15.07 13.68
C LEU A 69 -14.41 15.58 13.52
N VAL A 70 -14.81 15.89 12.27
CA VAL A 70 -16.17 16.34 11.93
C VAL A 70 -17.12 15.16 11.82
N TRP A 71 -16.67 14.08 11.21
CA TRP A 71 -17.48 12.89 10.98
C TRP A 71 -16.59 11.70 10.66
N ALA A 72 -17.02 10.51 11.12
CA ALA A 72 -16.41 9.25 10.75
C ALA A 72 -17.48 8.17 10.62
N ARG A 73 -17.30 7.23 9.68
CA ARG A 73 -18.22 6.12 9.46
C ARG A 73 -17.56 4.96 8.73
N GLY A 74 -17.96 3.73 9.11
CA GLY A 74 -17.70 2.52 8.35
C GLY A 74 -18.85 2.19 7.39
N PHE A 75 -18.51 1.51 6.29
CA PHE A 75 -19.43 1.06 5.23
C PHE A 75 -19.12 -0.38 4.86
N GLY A 76 -20.16 -1.17 4.56
CA GLY A 76 -20.03 -2.58 4.21
C GLY A 76 -19.53 -3.45 5.37
N TYR A 77 -18.63 -4.38 5.10
CA TYR A 77 -18.23 -5.41 6.04
C TYR A 77 -16.74 -5.33 6.38
N ALA A 78 -16.40 -5.43 7.66
CA ALA A 78 -15.05 -5.74 8.14
C ALA A 78 -14.72 -7.23 7.88
N ASP A 79 -15.73 -8.09 8.00
CA ASP A 79 -15.65 -9.51 7.67
C ASP A 79 -16.94 -9.92 6.95
N ARG A 80 -16.84 -10.17 5.64
CA ARG A 80 -17.98 -10.56 4.80
C ARG A 80 -18.47 -11.97 5.14
N GLN A 81 -17.57 -12.87 5.50
CA GLN A 81 -17.90 -14.26 5.81
C GLN A 81 -18.74 -14.37 7.08
N HIS A 82 -18.34 -13.64 8.11
CA HIS A 82 -19.04 -13.64 9.41
C HIS A 82 -20.07 -12.51 9.53
N ARG A 83 -20.31 -11.73 8.47
CA ARG A 83 -21.25 -10.59 8.42
C ARG A 83 -20.97 -9.53 9.49
N ILE A 84 -19.71 -9.29 9.82
CA ILE A 84 -19.30 -8.23 10.74
C ILE A 84 -19.24 -6.92 9.96
N ASN A 85 -20.04 -5.95 10.33
CA ASN A 85 -20.06 -4.64 9.67
C ASN A 85 -18.76 -3.85 9.95
N ALA A 86 -18.30 -3.11 8.96
CA ALA A 86 -17.24 -2.14 9.17
C ALA A 86 -17.78 -0.92 9.96
N SER A 87 -16.92 -0.37 10.80
CA SER A 87 -17.17 0.85 11.58
C SER A 87 -15.97 1.78 11.46
N GLU A 88 -16.07 2.98 12.02
CA GLU A 88 -14.96 3.92 12.15
C GLU A 88 -13.79 3.39 12.99
N HIS A 89 -14.04 2.34 13.80
CA HIS A 89 -13.02 1.68 14.63
C HIS A 89 -12.47 0.39 14.00
N THR A 90 -12.91 0.04 12.79
CA THR A 90 -12.37 -1.12 12.08
C THR A 90 -10.91 -0.87 11.70
N ALA A 91 -10.03 -1.77 12.13
CA ALA A 91 -8.63 -1.73 11.73
C ALA A 91 -8.48 -2.21 10.28
N PHE A 92 -7.89 -1.38 9.44
CA PHE A 92 -7.53 -1.70 8.07
C PHE A 92 -6.02 -1.84 7.94
N HIS A 93 -5.59 -2.65 7.01
CA HIS A 93 -4.17 -2.77 6.68
C HIS A 93 -3.67 -1.44 6.08
N ALA A 94 -2.66 -0.84 6.70
CA ALA A 94 -2.16 0.48 6.30
C ALA A 94 -1.48 0.48 4.92
N GLY A 95 -1.02 -0.68 4.44
CA GLY A 95 -0.37 -0.80 3.14
C GLY A 95 0.80 0.18 3.01
N ASP A 96 0.81 0.92 1.91
CA ASP A 96 1.88 1.85 1.57
C ASP A 96 1.98 3.10 2.46
N LEU A 97 0.95 3.40 3.25
CA LEU A 97 1.04 4.44 4.29
C LEU A 97 2.14 4.13 5.31
N SER A 98 2.46 2.85 5.52
CA SER A 98 3.57 2.42 6.36
C SER A 98 4.91 3.01 5.92
N LYS A 99 5.09 3.29 4.63
CA LYS A 99 6.32 3.88 4.09
C LYS A 99 6.55 5.31 4.59
N LEU A 100 5.49 6.09 4.75
CA LEU A 100 5.58 7.43 5.34
C LEU A 100 6.14 7.34 6.77
N LEU A 101 5.64 6.40 7.57
CA LEU A 101 6.08 6.21 8.95
C LEU A 101 7.54 5.72 8.99
N ILE A 102 7.93 4.77 8.13
CA ILE A 102 9.31 4.29 8.00
C ILE A 102 10.25 5.43 7.61
N ALA A 103 9.85 6.26 6.63
CA ALA A 103 10.63 7.43 6.23
C ALA A 103 10.80 8.41 7.40
N SER A 104 9.72 8.71 8.14
CA SER A 104 9.75 9.60 9.31
C SER A 104 10.69 9.07 10.39
N ALA A 105 10.62 7.78 10.74
CA ALA A 105 11.53 7.16 11.69
C ALA A 105 13.00 7.25 11.25
N THR A 106 13.25 6.99 9.95
CA THR A 106 14.60 7.08 9.39
C THR A 106 15.15 8.50 9.47
N LEU A 107 14.31 9.50 9.17
CA LEU A 107 14.69 10.91 9.25
C LEU A 107 14.96 11.34 10.70
N GLN A 108 14.15 10.88 11.66
CA GLN A 108 14.42 11.13 13.09
C GLN A 108 15.77 10.54 13.55
N LEU A 109 16.12 9.33 13.08
CA LEU A 109 17.42 8.74 13.38
C LEU A 109 18.56 9.55 12.74
N ALA A 110 18.36 10.05 11.52
CA ALA A 110 19.33 10.89 10.84
C ALA A 110 19.51 12.24 11.55
N GLU A 111 18.44 12.88 11.98
CA GLU A 111 18.46 14.14 12.75
C GLU A 111 19.22 14.01 14.07
N ARG A 112 19.12 12.85 14.73
CA ARG A 112 19.84 12.52 15.97
C ARG A 112 21.28 12.09 15.72
N GLY A 113 21.75 12.07 14.47
CA GLY A 113 23.10 11.62 14.10
C GLY A 113 23.33 10.11 14.27
N GLN A 114 22.27 9.34 14.46
CA GLN A 114 22.33 7.88 14.63
C GLN A 114 22.39 7.13 13.30
N LEU A 115 22.09 7.82 12.19
CA LEU A 115 22.12 7.28 10.85
C LEU A 115 22.49 8.41 9.87
N SER A 116 23.20 8.10 8.79
CA SER A 116 23.41 9.02 7.67
C SER A 116 22.59 8.57 6.47
N LEU A 117 21.81 9.48 5.87
CA LEU A 117 21.02 9.17 4.67
C LEU A 117 21.89 8.78 3.48
N ASP A 118 23.11 9.28 3.42
CA ASP A 118 24.05 9.03 2.32
C ASP A 118 25.05 7.89 2.63
N ALA A 119 24.97 7.31 3.81
CA ALA A 119 25.74 6.10 4.12
C ALA A 119 25.21 4.90 3.32
N PRO A 120 26.10 4.01 2.88
CA PRO A 120 25.72 2.73 2.31
C PRO A 120 24.90 1.91 3.28
N LEU A 121 23.85 1.26 2.79
CA LEU A 121 23.03 0.34 3.60
C LEU A 121 23.88 -0.76 4.24
N GLN A 122 24.90 -1.24 3.53
CA GLN A 122 25.80 -2.30 3.96
C GLN A 122 26.60 -1.92 5.23
N ASP A 123 26.82 -0.64 5.52
CA ASP A 123 27.46 -0.22 6.76
C ASP A 123 26.62 -0.61 7.99
N THR A 124 25.28 -0.68 7.85
CA THR A 124 24.34 -1.13 8.89
C THR A 124 24.01 -2.62 8.76
N LEU A 125 23.72 -3.09 7.54
CA LEU A 125 23.32 -4.47 7.24
C LEU A 125 24.47 -5.20 6.52
N ARG A 126 25.49 -5.59 7.26
CA ARG A 126 26.75 -6.13 6.72
C ARG A 126 26.61 -7.42 5.92
N GLU A 127 25.57 -8.20 6.20
CA GLU A 127 25.25 -9.45 5.52
C GLU A 127 24.54 -9.22 4.17
N PHE A 128 24.07 -8.00 3.90
CA PHE A 128 23.37 -7.66 2.66
C PHE A 128 24.36 -7.17 1.60
N TYR A 129 24.23 -7.74 0.40
CA TYR A 129 24.91 -7.27 -0.80
C TYR A 129 23.98 -7.40 -2.00
N VAL A 130 24.26 -6.64 -3.08
CA VAL A 130 23.51 -6.72 -4.33
C VAL A 130 24.37 -7.29 -5.45
N ARG A 131 23.75 -7.85 -6.48
CA ARG A 131 24.42 -8.16 -7.75
C ARG A 131 24.11 -7.08 -8.76
N SER A 132 25.11 -6.65 -9.51
CA SER A 132 24.97 -5.56 -10.48
C SER A 132 25.58 -5.93 -11.82
N ARG A 133 24.92 -5.48 -12.89
CA ARG A 133 25.48 -5.46 -14.25
C ARG A 133 25.98 -4.07 -14.64
N PHE A 134 25.83 -3.11 -13.73
CA PHE A 134 26.04 -1.69 -13.98
C PHE A 134 27.33 -1.16 -13.36
N HIS A 135 27.95 -1.93 -12.47
CA HIS A 135 29.16 -1.58 -11.74
C HIS A 135 30.28 -2.57 -12.06
N ALA A 136 31.50 -2.07 -12.10
CA ALA A 136 32.68 -2.86 -12.44
C ALA A 136 33.06 -3.82 -11.30
N ASP A 137 32.85 -3.41 -10.06
CA ASP A 137 33.12 -4.24 -8.90
C ASP A 137 31.93 -4.29 -7.90
N GLN A 138 31.98 -5.28 -7.02
CA GLN A 138 30.94 -5.56 -6.05
C GLN A 138 30.84 -4.47 -4.99
N SER A 139 31.95 -3.96 -4.52
CA SER A 139 31.98 -2.93 -3.47
C SER A 139 31.34 -1.62 -3.95
N GLU A 140 31.55 -1.25 -5.20
CA GLU A 140 30.91 -0.10 -5.82
C GLU A 140 29.38 -0.27 -5.88
N ALA A 141 28.91 -1.46 -6.29
CA ALA A 141 27.49 -1.78 -6.34
C ALA A 141 26.83 -1.67 -4.94
N ASP A 142 27.46 -2.25 -3.94
CA ASP A 142 26.91 -2.25 -2.57
C ASP A 142 26.90 -0.84 -1.96
N ARG A 143 27.96 -0.06 -2.18
CA ARG A 143 28.04 1.32 -1.71
C ARG A 143 27.06 2.27 -2.41
N ALA A 144 26.58 1.89 -3.59
CA ALA A 144 25.56 2.65 -4.29
C ALA A 144 24.16 2.55 -3.65
N ILE A 145 23.91 1.58 -2.75
CA ILE A 145 22.63 1.43 -2.07
C ILE A 145 22.66 2.25 -0.78
N THR A 146 22.13 3.47 -0.82
CA THR A 146 22.07 4.37 0.34
C THR A 146 20.65 4.51 0.87
N PHE A 147 20.48 4.94 2.12
CA PHE A 147 19.15 5.20 2.70
C PHE A 147 18.37 6.22 1.89
N ARG A 148 19.01 7.28 1.41
CA ARG A 148 18.38 8.29 0.54
C ARG A 148 17.80 7.64 -0.72
N ARG A 149 18.56 6.80 -1.39
CA ARG A 149 18.10 6.11 -2.60
C ARG A 149 17.00 5.08 -2.34
N LEU A 150 17.03 4.43 -1.18
CA LEU A 150 15.96 3.51 -0.77
C LEU A 150 14.64 4.26 -0.55
N LEU A 151 14.67 5.33 0.25
CA LEU A 151 13.50 6.14 0.58
C LEU A 151 12.90 6.84 -0.64
N SER A 152 13.72 7.23 -1.62
CA SER A 152 13.27 7.87 -2.86
C SER A 152 12.99 6.89 -4.00
N HIS A 153 13.03 5.57 -3.75
CA HIS A 153 12.87 4.55 -4.79
C HIS A 153 13.87 4.64 -5.95
N GLN A 154 15.08 5.11 -5.66
CA GLN A 154 16.17 5.24 -6.63
C GLN A 154 17.32 4.25 -6.39
N SER A 155 17.12 3.27 -5.53
CA SER A 155 18.14 2.27 -5.20
C SER A 155 18.42 1.28 -6.34
N GLY A 156 17.52 1.15 -7.31
CA GLY A 156 17.62 0.14 -8.36
C GLY A 156 17.23 -1.27 -7.91
N LEU A 157 16.81 -1.47 -6.67
CA LEU A 157 16.30 -2.75 -6.19
C LEU A 157 14.99 -3.13 -6.92
N PRO A 158 14.71 -4.44 -7.09
CA PRO A 158 13.43 -4.89 -7.63
C PRO A 158 12.25 -4.46 -6.75
N GLY A 159 11.06 -4.38 -7.36
CA GLY A 159 9.84 -3.96 -6.68
C GLY A 159 9.45 -4.90 -5.56
N GLU A 160 9.45 -6.18 -5.84
CA GLU A 160 9.01 -7.26 -4.95
C GLU A 160 10.10 -8.33 -4.85
N HIS A 161 10.27 -8.92 -3.69
CA HIS A 161 11.14 -10.07 -3.50
C HIS A 161 10.60 -11.08 -2.48
N LEU A 162 9.63 -10.68 -1.69
CA LEU A 162 8.98 -11.55 -0.70
C LEU A 162 7.66 -12.13 -1.22
N PRO A 163 7.22 -13.28 -0.67
CA PRO A 163 5.90 -13.82 -0.98
C PRO A 163 4.80 -12.80 -0.64
N PRO A 164 3.62 -12.91 -1.28
CA PRO A 164 2.55 -11.94 -1.14
C PRO A 164 2.14 -11.74 0.32
N LEU A 165 1.74 -10.50 0.65
CA LEU A 165 1.32 -10.00 1.97
C LEU A 165 0.32 -10.89 2.75
N PHE A 166 -0.39 -11.78 2.07
CA PHE A 166 -1.43 -12.67 2.62
C PHE A 166 -1.00 -14.15 2.67
N GLY A 167 0.31 -14.42 2.63
CA GLY A 167 0.89 -15.75 2.73
C GLY A 167 1.22 -16.14 4.18
N GLU A 168 2.07 -17.18 4.32
CA GLU A 168 2.60 -17.63 5.61
C GLU A 168 3.30 -16.48 6.37
N ARG A 169 3.33 -16.57 7.71
CA ARG A 169 3.88 -15.56 8.61
C ARG A 169 5.18 -14.96 8.07
N PRO A 170 5.27 -13.63 7.95
CA PRO A 170 6.48 -12.99 7.49
C PRO A 170 7.65 -13.40 8.40
N SER A 171 8.80 -13.68 7.79
CA SER A 171 10.05 -13.84 8.54
C SER A 171 10.37 -12.52 9.26
N SER A 172 10.99 -12.60 10.45
CA SER A 172 11.40 -11.40 11.17
C SER A 172 12.23 -10.48 10.28
N LEU A 173 12.05 -9.17 10.41
CA LEU A 173 12.83 -8.17 9.66
C LEU A 173 14.34 -8.39 9.83
N GLY A 174 14.79 -8.79 11.01
CA GLY A 174 16.20 -9.07 11.27
C GLY A 174 16.82 -10.19 10.43
N GLN A 175 16.00 -11.11 9.87
CA GLN A 175 16.47 -12.17 8.96
C GLN A 175 16.40 -11.79 7.49
N LEU A 176 15.66 -10.74 7.16
CA LEU A 176 15.42 -10.32 5.79
C LEU A 176 16.70 -10.02 5.02
N PRO A 177 17.68 -9.24 5.55
CA PRO A 177 18.88 -8.86 4.80
C PRO A 177 19.65 -10.08 4.28
N ALA A 178 19.80 -11.11 5.09
CA ALA A 178 20.47 -12.35 4.69
C ALA A 178 19.68 -13.13 3.64
N LYS A 179 18.34 -13.16 3.74
CA LYS A 179 17.48 -13.89 2.81
C LYS A 179 17.44 -13.28 1.40
N VAL A 180 17.51 -11.95 1.32
CA VAL A 180 17.47 -11.23 0.05
C VAL A 180 18.85 -10.84 -0.47
N SER A 181 19.91 -11.22 0.23
CA SER A 181 21.28 -10.95 -0.17
C SER A 181 21.60 -11.60 -1.53
N GLY A 182 22.34 -10.87 -2.36
CA GLY A 182 22.64 -11.28 -3.74
C GLY A 182 21.50 -11.02 -4.74
N VAL A 183 20.51 -10.22 -4.38
CA VAL A 183 19.48 -9.78 -5.32
C VAL A 183 20.08 -8.94 -6.46
N TRP A 184 19.59 -9.15 -7.68
CA TRP A 184 20.04 -8.38 -8.84
C TRP A 184 19.41 -7.00 -8.86
N LEU A 185 20.22 -5.97 -9.13
CA LEU A 185 19.70 -4.64 -9.43
C LEU A 185 18.95 -4.66 -10.77
N SER A 186 17.74 -4.09 -10.77
CA SER A 186 16.91 -3.91 -11.97
C SER A 186 17.37 -2.72 -12.81
N ASN A 187 17.93 -1.69 -12.16
CA ASN A 187 18.33 -0.43 -12.77
C ASN A 187 19.61 0.08 -12.09
N PRO A 188 20.41 0.93 -12.78
CA PRO A 188 21.52 1.62 -12.13
C PRO A 188 21.02 2.51 -10.99
N PRO A 189 21.57 2.41 -9.77
CA PRO A 189 21.18 3.27 -8.65
C PRO A 189 21.32 4.76 -8.95
N GLY A 190 20.32 5.55 -8.57
CA GLY A 190 20.30 7.00 -8.75
C GLY A 190 19.93 7.50 -10.15
N THR A 191 19.60 6.63 -11.09
CA THR A 191 19.29 7.04 -12.49
C THR A 191 17.81 7.24 -12.76
N GLN A 192 16.95 6.51 -12.07
CA GLN A 192 15.49 6.59 -12.23
C GLN A 192 14.76 6.17 -10.96
N VAL A 193 13.52 6.60 -10.84
CA VAL A 193 12.59 6.14 -9.79
C VAL A 193 11.99 4.80 -10.22
N ALA A 194 12.19 3.76 -9.42
CA ALA A 194 11.60 2.43 -9.59
C ALA A 194 11.08 1.96 -8.23
N TYR A 195 9.76 1.93 -8.09
CA TYR A 195 9.09 1.61 -6.84
C TYR A 195 9.55 0.25 -6.31
N SER A 196 9.95 0.20 -5.04
CA SER A 196 10.48 -1.00 -4.40
C SER A 196 9.96 -1.14 -2.97
N ASN A 197 9.16 -2.17 -2.71
CA ASN A 197 8.77 -2.59 -1.38
C ASN A 197 9.99 -3.14 -0.63
N LEU A 198 10.80 -3.95 -1.31
CA LEU A 198 12.04 -4.50 -0.76
C LEU A 198 12.95 -3.41 -0.18
N GLY A 199 13.05 -2.26 -0.84
CA GLY A 199 13.84 -1.14 -0.35
C GLY A 199 13.39 -0.67 1.03
N TYR A 200 12.10 -0.52 1.25
CA TYR A 200 11.54 -0.10 2.54
C TYR A 200 11.59 -1.19 3.62
N GLU A 201 11.46 -2.45 3.23
CA GLU A 201 11.67 -3.57 4.16
C GLU A 201 13.10 -3.62 4.70
N LEU A 202 14.08 -3.38 3.83
CA LEU A 202 15.49 -3.26 4.23
C LEU A 202 15.75 -2.04 5.13
N VAL A 203 15.08 -0.91 4.88
CA VAL A 203 15.13 0.24 5.80
C VAL A 203 14.55 -0.13 7.16
N GLY A 204 13.43 -0.84 7.22
CA GLY A 204 12.87 -1.35 8.48
C GLY A 204 13.85 -2.25 9.25
N ALA A 205 14.51 -3.19 8.54
CA ALA A 205 15.56 -4.04 9.14
C ALA A 205 16.76 -3.22 9.64
N ALA A 206 17.13 -2.16 8.94
CA ALA A 206 18.20 -1.27 9.36
C ALA A 206 17.81 -0.44 10.60
N ILE A 207 16.56 -0.03 10.74
CA ILE A 207 16.05 0.61 11.97
C ILE A 207 16.20 -0.33 13.15
N GLU A 208 15.79 -1.61 13.05
CA GLU A 208 15.99 -2.61 14.10
C GLU A 208 17.47 -2.76 14.48
N ARG A 209 18.32 -2.89 13.47
CA ARG A 209 19.75 -3.06 13.67
C ARG A 209 20.41 -1.87 14.37
N ASN A 210 20.02 -0.68 13.99
CA ASN A 210 20.59 0.58 14.49
C ASN A 210 20.13 0.88 15.91
N THR A 211 18.87 0.57 16.22
CA THR A 211 18.26 0.90 17.52
C THR A 211 18.38 -0.22 18.57
N GLY A 212 18.64 -1.46 18.11
CA GLY A 212 18.62 -2.66 18.97
C GLY A 212 17.22 -3.03 19.46
N LYS A 213 16.16 -2.41 18.93
CA LYS A 213 14.76 -2.66 19.28
C LYS A 213 14.04 -3.34 18.12
N HIS A 214 13.01 -4.13 18.42
CA HIS A 214 12.08 -4.57 17.36
C HIS A 214 11.44 -3.38 16.66
N PHE A 215 11.22 -3.51 15.38
CA PHE A 215 10.68 -2.42 14.53
C PHE A 215 9.39 -1.84 15.10
N GLU A 216 8.43 -2.69 15.45
CA GLU A 216 7.14 -2.27 16.00
C GLU A 216 7.30 -1.51 17.33
N GLN A 217 8.23 -1.94 18.18
CA GLN A 217 8.52 -1.27 19.43
C GLN A 217 9.09 0.13 19.18
N HIS A 218 10.07 0.24 18.27
CA HIS A 218 10.64 1.54 17.92
C HIS A 218 9.59 2.49 17.34
N MET A 219 8.73 1.99 16.44
CA MET A 219 7.67 2.79 15.83
C MET A 219 6.66 3.29 16.87
N ARG A 220 6.24 2.44 17.80
CA ARG A 220 5.35 2.85 18.90
C ARG A 220 5.96 3.95 19.75
N GLU A 221 7.15 3.72 20.27
CA GLU A 221 7.78 4.64 21.23
C GLU A 221 8.14 6.01 20.66
N HIS A 222 8.32 6.12 19.34
CA HIS A 222 8.85 7.34 18.73
C HIS A 222 7.92 8.01 17.72
N LEU A 223 6.86 7.36 17.28
CA LEU A 223 5.97 7.87 16.24
C LEU A 223 4.48 7.68 16.52
N LEU A 224 4.08 6.55 17.14
CA LEU A 224 2.66 6.23 17.26
C LEU A 224 2.09 6.59 18.64
N ASP A 225 2.91 6.44 19.69
CA ASP A 225 2.54 6.72 21.10
C ASP A 225 3.53 7.73 21.71
N PRO A 226 3.72 8.94 21.15
CA PRO A 226 4.68 9.92 21.63
C PRO A 226 4.25 10.59 22.93
#